data_3fe6dd367182c12c1a685841f3195d0c
#
_entry.id   3fe6dd367182c12c1a685841f3195d0c
#
_cell.length_a   1.000
_cell.length_b   1.000
_cell.length_c   1.000
_cell.angle_alpha   90.00
_cell.angle_beta   90.00
_cell.angle_gamma   90.00
#
_symmetry.space_group_name_H-M   'P 1'
#
loop_
_entity.id
_entity.type
_entity.pdbx_description
1 polymer ?
#
loop_
_entity_poly.entity_id
_entity_poly.type
_entity_poly.pdbx_seq_one_letter_code
_entity_poly.pdbx_strand_id
1 'polypeptide(L)'
;MVARRHFFAVWGTALLLPVLLAGLAVWNNWFGLHRTLYLDRRIHAVSFPGDGQVVQRGADGTASVGFTGRAGWLAQTVEVAVANADDRSVPEWQTLAVPTWTQFQGTLRLPTGCQPVWLRVGEPRPPQAFNHVEVGEVCVGEVFIVAGQSNAAGSCTTLFSAASPLVRTGLVGEDGRLTWRAGHDPQVLNGGGSVWPLVGDLLVQRLGTPVGFVNVAVGGSSIRDWAPGTPHFQHLVQVLQTLGPHGARAILWHQGESDSAMAADEYATRLTAIIEATRAAVRTETPLTWVVARASFKDGQTFAGVRDGQRRVWETGLALPGPDTDELGSDLRQPDQVHFNAAGTLAAARLWAAALLREVFHRPAEP
;
A
#
# COMPACT_ATOMS: atom_id res chain seq x y z
N MET A 1 -29.40 5.35 74.33
CA MET A 1 -28.58 4.48 73.40
C MET A 1 -29.40 3.92 72.24
N VAL A 2 -30.34 4.69 71.68
CA VAL A 2 -31.29 4.21 70.65
C VAL A 2 -31.17 5.04 69.32
N ALA A 3 -30.51 6.19 69.34
CA ALA A 3 -30.52 7.11 68.22
C ALA A 3 -29.44 6.83 67.09
N ARG A 4 -28.47 5.87 67.24
CA ARG A 4 -27.44 5.62 66.30
C ARG A 4 -27.73 4.50 65.24
N ARG A 5 -28.79 3.68 65.45
CA ARG A 5 -29.10 2.57 64.54
C ARG A 5 -29.97 2.96 63.34
N HIS A 6 -30.68 4.07 63.39
CA HIS A 6 -31.53 4.51 62.26
C HIS A 6 -30.77 5.35 61.19
N PHE A 7 -29.62 5.94 61.54
CA PHE A 7 -28.92 6.81 60.66
C PHE A 7 -28.20 6.02 59.51
N PHE A 8 -27.71 4.81 59.78
CA PHE A 8 -27.04 3.97 58.77
C PHE A 8 -28.03 3.27 57.80
N ALA A 9 -29.25 3.01 58.20
CA ALA A 9 -30.25 2.38 57.34
C ALA A 9 -30.81 3.34 56.28
N VAL A 10 -30.90 4.63 56.58
CA VAL A 10 -31.46 5.65 55.67
C VAL A 10 -30.45 6.01 54.57
N TRP A 11 -29.14 6.00 54.87
CA TRP A 11 -28.10 6.29 53.88
C TRP A 11 -27.84 5.11 52.95
N GLY A 12 -27.97 3.89 53.40
CA GLY A 12 -27.85 2.69 52.58
C GLY A 12 -28.95 2.58 51.51
N THR A 13 -30.19 2.93 51.87
CA THR A 13 -31.32 2.94 50.93
C THR A 13 -31.28 4.13 49.98
N ALA A 14 -30.74 5.29 50.41
CA ALA A 14 -30.61 6.48 49.57
C ALA A 14 -29.56 6.33 48.43
N LEU A 15 -28.55 5.48 48.60
CA LEU A 15 -27.56 5.18 47.59
C LEU A 15 -27.95 3.99 46.67
N LEU A 16 -28.71 3.02 47.20
CA LEU A 16 -29.16 1.85 46.43
C LEU A 16 -30.25 2.20 45.40
N LEU A 17 -31.13 3.15 45.73
CA LEU A 17 -32.26 3.54 44.86
C LEU A 17 -31.77 4.19 43.55
N PRO A 18 -30.85 5.16 43.52
CA PRO A 18 -30.33 5.73 42.27
C PRO A 18 -29.49 4.72 41.46
N VAL A 19 -28.77 3.79 42.09
CA VAL A 19 -28.05 2.72 41.41
C VAL A 19 -29.01 1.73 40.77
N LEU A 20 -30.09 1.35 41.46
CA LEU A 20 -31.16 0.50 40.92
C LEU A 20 -31.92 1.20 39.78
N LEU A 21 -32.23 2.48 39.90
CA LEU A 21 -32.93 3.26 38.90
C LEU A 21 -32.01 3.47 37.66
N ALA A 22 -30.71 3.71 37.84
CA ALA A 22 -29.74 3.77 36.77
C ALA A 22 -29.61 2.40 36.06
N GLY A 23 -29.59 1.31 36.83
CA GLY A 23 -29.60 -0.06 36.30
C GLY A 23 -30.87 -0.38 35.51
N LEU A 24 -32.05 0.02 36.02
CA LEU A 24 -33.34 -0.13 35.34
C LEU A 24 -33.44 0.77 34.10
N ALA A 25 -32.92 1.99 34.12
CA ALA A 25 -32.88 2.88 32.98
C ALA A 25 -31.97 2.32 31.85
N VAL A 26 -30.84 1.71 32.19
CA VAL A 26 -29.96 0.99 31.26
C VAL A 26 -30.68 -0.26 30.74
N TRP A 27 -31.30 -1.06 31.63
CA TRP A 27 -32.02 -2.29 31.25
C TRP A 27 -33.22 -2.01 30.31
N ASN A 28 -33.98 -0.97 30.60
CA ASN A 28 -35.14 -0.58 29.78
C ASN A 28 -34.83 0.37 28.64
N ASN A 29 -33.55 0.59 28.32
CA ASN A 29 -33.10 1.50 27.28
C ASN A 29 -33.65 2.93 27.39
N TRP A 30 -33.98 3.39 28.60
CA TRP A 30 -34.35 4.77 28.86
C TRP A 30 -33.17 5.67 28.49
N PHE A 31 -33.40 6.70 27.71
CA PHE A 31 -32.39 7.61 27.20
C PHE A 31 -31.38 6.99 26.18
N GLY A 32 -31.65 5.84 25.59
CA GLY A 32 -30.72 5.21 24.63
C GLY A 32 -29.40 4.70 25.23
N LEU A 33 -29.28 4.66 26.59
CA LEU A 33 -28.06 4.21 27.27
C LEU A 33 -27.69 2.76 26.95
N HIS A 34 -28.68 1.90 26.75
CA HIS A 34 -28.43 0.52 26.31
C HIS A 34 -27.74 0.49 24.93
N ARG A 35 -28.16 1.37 24.03
CA ARG A 35 -27.56 1.49 22.68
C ARG A 35 -26.15 2.05 22.74
N THR A 36 -25.89 2.99 23.65
CA THR A 36 -24.54 3.57 23.85
C THR A 36 -23.57 2.55 24.46
N LEU A 37 -24.01 1.78 25.45
CA LEU A 37 -23.22 0.70 26.08
C LEU A 37 -22.97 -0.46 25.08
N TYR A 38 -23.94 -0.72 24.22
CA TYR A 38 -23.79 -1.73 23.14
C TYR A 38 -22.79 -1.30 22.06
N LEU A 39 -22.72 0.01 21.76
CA LEU A 39 -21.76 0.57 20.80
C LEU A 39 -20.31 0.41 21.27
N ASP A 40 -20.08 0.36 22.57
CA ASP A 40 -18.73 0.17 23.13
C ASP A 40 -18.17 -1.26 23.02
N ARG A 41 -18.94 -2.19 22.43
CA ARG A 41 -18.50 -3.53 22.08
C ARG A 41 -18.29 -3.72 20.56
N ARG A 42 -18.11 -2.64 19.81
CA ARG A 42 -17.94 -2.71 18.34
C ARG A 42 -16.51 -2.44 17.93
N ILE A 43 -16.18 -2.83 16.72
CA ILE A 43 -15.04 -2.28 16.01
C ILE A 43 -15.42 -0.86 15.57
N HIS A 44 -14.69 0.14 16.02
CA HIS A 44 -14.93 1.54 15.70
C HIS A 44 -14.18 1.98 14.45
N ALA A 45 -12.96 1.45 14.26
CA ALA A 45 -12.14 1.74 13.09
C ALA A 45 -11.11 0.64 12.87
N VAL A 46 -10.83 0.39 11.61
CA VAL A 46 -9.67 -0.39 11.17
C VAL A 46 -8.73 0.61 10.50
N SER A 47 -7.50 0.71 11.00
CA SER A 47 -6.51 1.65 10.50
C SER A 47 -5.61 1.01 9.45
N PHE A 48 -5.42 -0.30 9.53
CA PHE A 48 -4.63 -1.13 8.64
C PHE A 48 -5.12 -2.59 8.73
N PRO A 49 -5.16 -3.36 7.63
CA PRO A 49 -4.98 -2.93 6.25
C PRO A 49 -6.16 -2.07 5.75
N GLY A 50 -5.94 -1.32 4.67
CA GLY A 50 -7.02 -0.66 3.93
C GLY A 50 -7.71 -1.61 2.95
N ASP A 51 -8.94 -1.28 2.55
CA ASP A 51 -9.66 -2.02 1.52
C ASP A 51 -8.88 -2.02 0.20
N GLY A 52 -8.79 -3.19 -0.45
CA GLY A 52 -8.05 -3.40 -1.69
C GLY A 52 -6.52 -3.33 -1.55
N GLN A 53 -5.99 -3.23 -0.33
CA GLN A 53 -4.56 -3.14 -0.10
C GLN A 53 -3.84 -4.40 -0.56
N VAL A 54 -2.74 -4.21 -1.31
CA VAL A 54 -1.81 -5.29 -1.62
C VAL A 54 -0.65 -5.26 -0.62
N VAL A 55 -0.43 -6.38 0.05
CA VAL A 55 0.70 -6.61 0.95
C VAL A 55 1.74 -7.46 0.23
N GLN A 56 3.01 -7.06 0.30
CA GLN A 56 4.09 -7.79 -0.34
C GLN A 56 4.19 -9.21 0.21
N ARG A 57 4.15 -10.21 -0.67
CA ARG A 57 4.32 -11.62 -0.29
C ARG A 57 5.78 -11.98 -0.02
N GLY A 58 5.98 -12.90 0.89
CA GLY A 58 7.26 -13.59 1.11
C GLY A 58 7.59 -14.61 0.02
N ALA A 59 8.77 -15.20 0.13
CA ALA A 59 9.23 -16.25 -0.78
C ALA A 59 8.37 -17.53 -0.73
N ASP A 60 7.71 -17.78 0.40
CA ASP A 60 6.81 -18.91 0.62
C ASP A 60 5.39 -18.70 0.07
N GLY A 61 5.14 -17.57 -0.62
CA GLY A 61 3.84 -17.26 -1.19
C GLY A 61 2.81 -16.78 -0.17
N THR A 62 3.21 -16.39 1.04
CA THR A 62 2.32 -15.87 2.08
C THR A 62 2.79 -14.48 2.55
N ALA A 63 1.95 -13.79 3.31
CA ALA A 63 2.36 -12.61 4.07
C ALA A 63 1.73 -12.62 5.47
N SER A 64 2.49 -12.11 6.45
CA SER A 64 1.97 -11.81 7.79
C SER A 64 1.35 -10.41 7.78
N VAL A 65 0.04 -10.35 7.60
CA VAL A 65 -0.71 -9.09 7.54
C VAL A 65 -1.00 -8.60 8.95
N GLY A 66 -0.48 -7.42 9.29
CA GLY A 66 -0.82 -6.76 10.55
C GLY A 66 -2.23 -6.15 10.47
N PHE A 67 -2.97 -6.19 11.56
CA PHE A 67 -4.25 -5.52 11.71
C PHE A 67 -4.18 -4.58 12.89
N THR A 68 -4.53 -3.33 12.67
CA THR A 68 -4.58 -2.32 13.73
C THR A 68 -5.90 -1.57 13.66
N GLY A 69 -6.40 -1.16 14.81
CA GLY A 69 -7.64 -0.43 14.84
C GLY A 69 -8.09 -0.05 16.24
N ARG A 70 -9.35 0.35 16.34
CA ARG A 70 -10.00 0.71 17.60
C ARG A 70 -11.26 -0.11 17.79
N ALA A 71 -11.39 -0.68 18.99
CA ALA A 71 -12.60 -1.35 19.46
C ALA A 71 -13.18 -0.60 20.67
N GLY A 72 -14.42 -0.88 21.01
CA GLY A 72 -15.05 -0.35 22.20
C GLY A 72 -14.33 -0.78 23.48
N TRP A 73 -14.43 0.02 24.53
CA TRP A 73 -13.74 -0.21 25.81
C TRP A 73 -14.20 -1.47 26.56
N LEU A 74 -15.36 -2.05 26.20
CA LEU A 74 -15.86 -3.33 26.71
C LEU A 74 -15.47 -4.54 25.82
N ALA A 75 -14.74 -4.31 24.74
CA ALA A 75 -14.28 -5.39 23.88
C ALA A 75 -13.22 -6.24 24.61
N GLN A 76 -13.48 -7.52 24.80
CA GLN A 76 -12.54 -8.45 25.45
C GLN A 76 -11.57 -9.06 24.45
N THR A 77 -12.05 -9.37 23.24
CA THR A 77 -11.24 -9.91 22.14
C THR A 77 -11.68 -9.29 20.82
N VAL A 78 -10.76 -9.19 19.90
CA VAL A 78 -11.04 -8.96 18.47
C VAL A 78 -10.78 -10.26 17.74
N GLU A 79 -11.75 -10.70 16.99
CA GLU A 79 -11.67 -11.90 16.17
C GLU A 79 -11.66 -11.53 14.70
N VAL A 80 -10.99 -12.34 13.89
CA VAL A 80 -10.87 -12.22 12.45
C VAL A 80 -11.41 -13.46 11.76
N ALA A 81 -12.06 -13.28 10.63
CA ALA A 81 -12.39 -14.36 9.72
C ALA A 81 -12.04 -13.97 8.29
N VAL A 82 -11.60 -14.95 7.53
CA VAL A 82 -11.37 -14.84 6.08
C VAL A 82 -12.55 -15.53 5.41
N ALA A 83 -13.32 -14.76 4.66
CA ALA A 83 -14.44 -15.31 3.91
C ALA A 83 -13.95 -16.02 2.65
N ASN A 84 -14.73 -17.00 2.19
CA ASN A 84 -14.49 -17.58 0.90
C ASN A 84 -14.73 -16.53 -0.19
N ALA A 85 -13.80 -16.40 -1.14
CA ALA A 85 -13.89 -15.41 -2.20
C ALA A 85 -15.10 -15.65 -3.14
N ASP A 86 -15.50 -16.90 -3.30
CA ASP A 86 -16.56 -17.29 -4.26
C ASP A 86 -17.98 -17.06 -3.71
N ASP A 87 -18.24 -17.40 -2.45
CA ASP A 87 -19.59 -17.35 -1.86
C ASP A 87 -19.69 -16.40 -0.65
N ARG A 88 -18.56 -15.78 -0.23
CA ARG A 88 -18.45 -14.93 0.95
C ARG A 88 -18.86 -15.62 2.26
N SER A 89 -18.96 -16.93 2.28
CA SER A 89 -19.20 -17.66 3.51
C SER A 89 -18.03 -17.45 4.47
N VAL A 90 -18.34 -17.22 5.75
CA VAL A 90 -17.34 -17.02 6.80
C VAL A 90 -17.19 -18.33 7.55
N PRO A 91 -16.10 -19.09 7.31
CA PRO A 91 -15.99 -20.45 7.82
C PRO A 91 -15.75 -20.50 9.31
N GLU A 92 -14.75 -19.79 9.81
CA GLU A 92 -14.36 -19.80 11.22
C GLU A 92 -13.83 -18.43 11.67
N TRP A 93 -14.17 -18.06 12.90
CA TRP A 93 -13.61 -16.92 13.59
C TRP A 93 -12.44 -17.37 14.47
N GLN A 94 -11.32 -16.69 14.34
CA GLN A 94 -10.15 -16.91 15.19
C GLN A 94 -9.80 -15.63 15.95
N THR A 95 -9.29 -15.78 17.17
CA THR A 95 -8.84 -14.64 17.97
C THR A 95 -7.65 -13.98 17.29
N LEU A 96 -7.79 -12.70 17.00
CA LEU A 96 -6.75 -11.86 16.40
C LEU A 96 -5.97 -11.09 17.48
N ALA A 97 -6.66 -10.50 18.42
CA ALA A 97 -6.07 -9.63 19.42
C ALA A 97 -6.91 -9.52 20.70
N VAL A 98 -6.25 -9.14 21.79
CA VAL A 98 -6.88 -8.63 23.02
C VAL A 98 -6.65 -7.12 23.02
N PRO A 99 -7.72 -6.28 22.99
CA PRO A 99 -7.55 -4.84 23.00
C PRO A 99 -6.89 -4.34 24.28
N THR A 100 -5.99 -3.37 24.14
CA THR A 100 -5.47 -2.61 25.26
C THR A 100 -6.20 -1.27 25.27
N TRP A 101 -7.05 -1.05 26.28
CA TRP A 101 -8.03 0.04 26.33
C TRP A 101 -9.00 -0.06 25.14
N THR A 102 -8.81 0.75 24.11
CA THR A 102 -9.63 0.75 22.88
C THR A 102 -8.83 0.42 21.63
N GLN A 103 -7.53 0.19 21.74
CA GLN A 103 -6.67 -0.13 20.60
C GLN A 103 -6.45 -1.63 20.51
N PHE A 104 -6.44 -2.15 19.28
CA PHE A 104 -6.04 -3.53 19.04
C PHE A 104 -4.96 -3.58 17.97
N GLN A 105 -4.08 -4.56 18.12
CA GLN A 105 -3.09 -4.94 17.14
C GLN A 105 -2.96 -6.45 17.12
N GLY A 106 -3.01 -7.04 15.94
CA GLY A 106 -2.85 -8.47 15.74
C GLY A 106 -2.29 -8.76 14.37
N THR A 107 -1.94 -10.00 14.11
CA THR A 107 -1.35 -10.45 12.83
C THR A 107 -2.05 -11.71 12.36
N LEU A 108 -2.34 -11.75 11.05
CA LEU A 108 -2.90 -12.91 10.38
C LEU A 108 -2.02 -13.27 9.19
N ARG A 109 -1.69 -14.54 9.06
CA ARG A 109 -0.97 -15.04 7.89
C ARG A 109 -1.96 -15.36 6.78
N LEU A 110 -1.81 -14.69 5.64
CA LEU A 110 -2.65 -14.87 4.46
C LEU A 110 -1.85 -15.45 3.29
N PRO A 111 -2.43 -16.35 2.49
CA PRO A 111 -1.82 -16.84 1.26
C PRO A 111 -1.91 -15.78 0.14
N THR A 112 -1.14 -15.99 -0.92
CA THR A 112 -1.24 -15.20 -2.16
C THR A 112 -2.68 -15.22 -2.71
N GLY A 113 -3.17 -14.06 -3.12
CA GLY A 113 -4.51 -13.84 -3.62
C GLY A 113 -5.19 -12.67 -2.91
N CYS A 114 -6.42 -12.36 -3.28
CA CYS A 114 -7.26 -11.37 -2.61
C CYS A 114 -8.34 -12.08 -1.80
N GLN A 115 -8.44 -11.76 -0.52
CA GLN A 115 -9.38 -12.38 0.40
C GLN A 115 -10.27 -11.32 1.05
N PRO A 116 -11.59 -11.51 1.09
CA PRO A 116 -12.48 -10.72 1.93
C PRO A 116 -12.19 -11.02 3.41
N VAL A 117 -11.93 -9.98 4.18
CA VAL A 117 -11.59 -10.10 5.61
C VAL A 117 -12.63 -9.39 6.47
N TRP A 118 -13.03 -10.06 7.52
CA TRP A 118 -14.02 -9.59 8.48
C TRP A 118 -13.41 -9.54 9.88
N LEU A 119 -13.76 -8.50 10.63
CA LEU A 119 -13.43 -8.38 12.04
C LEU A 119 -14.70 -8.29 12.86
N ARG A 120 -14.67 -8.86 14.06
CA ARG A 120 -15.70 -8.66 15.08
C ARG A 120 -15.10 -8.56 16.48
N VAL A 121 -15.89 -8.06 17.42
CA VAL A 121 -15.60 -8.23 18.83
C VAL A 121 -16.10 -9.60 19.25
N GLY A 122 -15.22 -10.42 19.78
CA GLY A 122 -15.58 -11.73 20.32
C GLY A 122 -16.45 -11.59 21.57
N GLU A 123 -17.51 -12.37 21.65
CA GLU A 123 -18.48 -12.31 22.75
C GLU A 123 -18.50 -13.54 23.64
N PRO A 124 -18.77 -13.35 24.94
CA PRO A 124 -19.50 -14.33 25.72
C PRO A 124 -20.98 -14.23 25.35
N ARG A 125 -21.52 -15.31 24.80
CA ARG A 125 -22.86 -15.56 24.21
C ARG A 125 -24.07 -14.77 24.77
N PRO A 126 -25.13 -14.52 23.94
CA PRO A 126 -25.37 -15.09 22.60
C PRO A 126 -24.88 -14.21 21.45
N PRO A 127 -24.59 -14.80 20.26
CA PRO A 127 -24.08 -14.08 19.12
C PRO A 127 -25.20 -13.16 18.58
N GLN A 128 -24.92 -11.86 18.52
CA GLN A 128 -25.84 -10.93 17.89
C GLN A 128 -25.23 -10.46 16.55
N ALA A 129 -26.07 -10.47 15.53
CA ALA A 129 -25.76 -10.32 14.12
C ALA A 129 -25.16 -8.95 13.69
N PHE A 130 -24.78 -8.08 14.61
CA PHE A 130 -24.42 -6.68 14.29
C PHE A 130 -23.02 -6.24 14.71
N ASN A 131 -22.14 -7.14 15.11
CA ASN A 131 -20.83 -6.79 15.70
C ASN A 131 -19.64 -7.03 14.76
N HIS A 132 -19.89 -7.33 13.49
CA HIS A 132 -18.82 -7.50 12.53
C HIS A 132 -18.68 -6.28 11.61
N VAL A 133 -17.45 -6.03 11.20
CA VAL A 133 -17.09 -5.01 10.21
C VAL A 133 -16.33 -5.70 9.10
N GLU A 134 -16.78 -5.49 7.88
CA GLU A 134 -16.00 -5.87 6.69
C GLU A 134 -14.82 -4.92 6.56
N VAL A 135 -13.61 -5.47 6.56
CA VAL A 135 -12.39 -4.70 6.26
C VAL A 135 -12.31 -4.40 4.77
N GLY A 136 -12.94 -5.24 3.97
CA GLY A 136 -12.86 -5.27 2.51
C GLY A 136 -11.93 -6.38 2.02
N GLU A 137 -11.44 -6.24 0.80
CA GLU A 137 -10.45 -7.16 0.25
C GLU A 137 -9.04 -6.83 0.74
N VAL A 138 -8.35 -7.82 1.25
CA VAL A 138 -6.91 -7.75 1.55
C VAL A 138 -6.19 -8.68 0.59
N CYS A 139 -5.28 -8.13 -0.19
CA CYS A 139 -4.53 -8.87 -1.19
C CYS A 139 -3.11 -9.15 -0.72
N VAL A 140 -2.61 -10.35 -0.99
CA VAL A 140 -1.21 -10.73 -0.83
C VAL A 140 -0.63 -10.99 -2.21
N GLY A 141 0.39 -10.23 -2.60
CA GLY A 141 0.93 -10.28 -3.96
C GLY A 141 2.25 -9.53 -4.09
N GLU A 142 2.47 -8.92 -5.25
CA GLU A 142 3.66 -8.15 -5.55
C GLU A 142 3.38 -6.66 -5.42
N VAL A 143 4.18 -5.94 -4.66
CA VAL A 143 4.09 -4.49 -4.49
C VAL A 143 5.31 -3.83 -5.10
N PHE A 144 5.09 -2.83 -5.94
CA PHE A 144 6.13 -2.02 -6.54
C PHE A 144 5.96 -0.55 -6.15
N ILE A 145 7.08 0.09 -5.82
CA ILE A 145 7.14 1.54 -5.70
C ILE A 145 7.66 2.08 -7.05
N VAL A 146 6.97 3.05 -7.58
CA VAL A 146 7.41 3.76 -8.79
C VAL A 146 8.01 5.09 -8.38
N ALA A 147 9.24 5.36 -8.80
CA ALA A 147 9.94 6.60 -8.51
C ALA A 147 10.62 7.11 -9.80
N GLY A 148 10.88 8.41 -9.85
CA GLY A 148 11.49 9.06 -11.00
C GLY A 148 10.71 10.30 -11.45
N GLN A 149 10.64 10.53 -12.78
CA GLN A 149 10.03 11.75 -13.29
C GLN A 149 8.74 11.50 -14.11
N SER A 150 8.41 12.38 -15.03
CA SER A 150 7.10 12.44 -15.69
C SER A 150 6.67 11.16 -16.41
N ASN A 151 7.57 10.44 -17.11
CA ASN A 151 7.23 9.18 -17.74
C ASN A 151 6.96 8.06 -16.74
N ALA A 152 7.53 8.16 -15.53
CA ALA A 152 7.18 7.28 -14.41
C ALA A 152 5.86 7.68 -13.74
N ALA A 153 5.65 8.99 -13.54
CA ALA A 153 4.43 9.53 -12.93
C ALA A 153 3.17 9.27 -13.76
N GLY A 154 3.32 9.27 -15.07
CA GLY A 154 2.24 9.21 -16.05
C GLY A 154 1.98 10.59 -16.67
N SER A 155 2.34 10.74 -17.94
CA SER A 155 2.21 11.99 -18.70
C SER A 155 1.58 11.79 -20.07
N CYS A 156 1.08 10.60 -20.37
CA CYS A 156 0.31 10.34 -21.57
C CYS A 156 -1.05 11.04 -21.48
N THR A 157 -1.52 11.58 -22.59
CA THR A 157 -2.88 12.18 -22.66
C THR A 157 -4.00 11.15 -22.59
N THR A 158 -3.70 9.89 -22.97
CA THR A 158 -4.63 8.76 -22.85
C THR A 158 -4.47 8.09 -21.50
N LEU A 159 -5.55 8.00 -20.73
CA LEU A 159 -5.58 7.26 -19.48
C LEU A 159 -5.81 5.77 -19.75
N PHE A 160 -5.13 4.91 -19.00
CA PHE A 160 -5.25 3.46 -19.10
C PHE A 160 -5.88 2.88 -17.83
N SER A 161 -6.55 1.75 -18.01
CA SER A 161 -7.10 0.95 -16.90
C SER A 161 -6.64 -0.48 -17.08
N ALA A 162 -6.29 -1.12 -15.99
CA ALA A 162 -6.01 -2.55 -16.00
C ALA A 162 -7.29 -3.34 -16.30
N ALA A 163 -7.16 -4.38 -17.09
CA ALA A 163 -8.23 -5.32 -17.37
C ALA A 163 -8.44 -6.32 -16.21
N SER A 164 -7.35 -6.64 -15.50
CA SER A 164 -7.39 -7.56 -14.39
C SER A 164 -7.82 -6.87 -13.09
N PRO A 165 -8.81 -7.43 -12.35
CA PRO A 165 -9.16 -6.93 -11.03
C PRO A 165 -8.06 -7.15 -9.97
N LEU A 166 -7.03 -7.94 -10.28
CA LEU A 166 -5.89 -8.18 -9.41
C LEU A 166 -4.83 -7.08 -9.48
N VAL A 167 -4.96 -6.11 -10.39
CA VAL A 167 -4.08 -4.94 -10.43
C VAL A 167 -4.66 -3.84 -9.55
N ARG A 168 -3.84 -3.32 -8.65
CA ARG A 168 -4.22 -2.28 -7.71
C ARG A 168 -3.28 -1.07 -7.81
N THR A 169 -3.85 0.10 -7.58
CA THR A 169 -3.11 1.36 -7.45
C THR A 169 -3.21 1.86 -6.02
N GLY A 170 -2.08 2.04 -5.38
CA GLY A 170 -1.98 2.75 -4.11
C GLY A 170 -1.76 4.24 -4.36
N LEU A 171 -2.66 5.07 -3.85
CA LEU A 171 -2.57 6.52 -3.92
C LEU A 171 -2.20 7.10 -2.56
N VAL A 172 -1.18 7.94 -2.55
CA VAL A 172 -0.81 8.72 -1.37
C VAL A 172 -1.55 10.04 -1.43
N GLY A 173 -2.44 10.27 -0.48
CA GLY A 173 -3.17 11.52 -0.34
C GLY A 173 -2.28 12.67 0.17
N GLU A 174 -2.79 13.89 0.13
CA GLU A 174 -2.11 15.07 0.68
C GLU A 174 -1.86 14.94 2.20
N ASP A 175 -2.69 14.17 2.90
CA ASP A 175 -2.55 13.82 4.31
C ASP A 175 -1.51 12.72 4.58
N GLY A 176 -0.83 12.22 3.55
CA GLY A 176 0.14 11.14 3.61
C GLY A 176 -0.45 9.74 3.77
N ARG A 177 -1.78 9.60 3.76
CA ARG A 177 -2.43 8.28 3.85
C ARG A 177 -2.39 7.57 2.51
N LEU A 178 -2.04 6.28 2.57
CA LEU A 178 -2.10 5.38 1.44
C LEU A 178 -3.50 4.75 1.35
N THR A 179 -4.15 4.95 0.22
CA THR A 179 -5.44 4.32 -0.12
C THR A 179 -5.28 3.46 -1.37
N TRP A 180 -6.05 2.38 -1.45
CA TRP A 180 -5.96 1.46 -2.57
C TRP A 180 -7.24 1.46 -3.41
N ARG A 181 -7.08 1.25 -4.71
CA ARG A 181 -8.17 1.15 -5.67
C ARG A 181 -7.81 0.21 -6.81
N ALA A 182 -8.75 -0.07 -7.71
CA ALA A 182 -8.48 -0.78 -8.95
C ALA A 182 -7.38 -0.08 -9.77
N GLY A 183 -6.65 -0.85 -10.56
CA GLY A 183 -5.50 -0.40 -11.33
C GLY A 183 -5.88 0.53 -12.48
N HIS A 184 -6.12 1.80 -12.19
CA HIS A 184 -6.44 2.83 -13.20
C HIS A 184 -5.51 4.03 -13.08
N ASP A 185 -5.33 4.74 -14.18
CA ASP A 185 -4.75 6.09 -14.16
C ASP A 185 -5.76 7.12 -13.61
N PRO A 186 -5.26 8.27 -13.12
CA PRO A 186 -3.84 8.60 -12.93
C PRO A 186 -3.23 7.87 -11.73
N GLN A 187 -1.94 7.54 -11.79
CA GLN A 187 -1.20 6.86 -10.71
C GLN A 187 -0.72 7.83 -9.61
N VAL A 188 -0.68 9.11 -9.92
CA VAL A 188 -0.38 10.21 -8.98
C VAL A 188 -1.48 11.25 -9.07
N LEU A 189 -1.66 12.06 -8.03
CA LEU A 189 -2.64 13.16 -8.06
C LEU A 189 -2.31 14.10 -9.24
N ASN A 190 -3.32 14.44 -10.04
CA ASN A 190 -3.21 15.28 -11.21
C ASN A 190 -2.27 14.75 -12.33
N GLY A 191 -1.95 13.45 -12.32
CA GLY A 191 -1.18 12.79 -13.37
C GLY A 191 -1.99 12.50 -14.63
N GLY A 192 -1.31 12.08 -15.68
CA GLY A 192 -1.87 11.55 -16.93
C GLY A 192 -1.87 10.01 -16.98
N GLY A 193 -1.94 9.48 -18.20
CA GLY A 193 -1.83 8.05 -18.44
C GLY A 193 -0.41 7.55 -18.24
N SER A 194 -0.30 6.33 -17.75
CA SER A 194 0.96 5.69 -17.38
C SER A 194 1.08 4.26 -17.91
N VAL A 195 2.26 3.70 -17.83
CA VAL A 195 2.53 2.31 -18.19
C VAL A 195 1.98 1.31 -17.16
N TRP A 196 1.75 1.72 -15.91
CA TRP A 196 1.63 0.81 -14.76
C TRP A 196 0.38 -0.06 -14.76
N PRO A 197 -0.82 0.40 -15.14
CA PRO A 197 -1.98 -0.47 -15.29
C PRO A 197 -1.71 -1.62 -16.28
N LEU A 198 -1.04 -1.30 -17.39
CA LEU A 198 -0.72 -2.25 -18.46
C LEU A 198 0.40 -3.22 -18.03
N VAL A 199 1.44 -2.74 -17.34
CA VAL A 199 2.48 -3.58 -16.72
C VAL A 199 1.85 -4.55 -15.73
N GLY A 200 0.89 -4.07 -14.92
CA GLY A 200 0.16 -4.89 -13.97
C GLY A 200 -0.56 -6.05 -14.62
N ASP A 201 -1.30 -5.80 -15.70
CA ASP A 201 -1.99 -6.85 -16.46
C ASP A 201 -1.04 -7.92 -16.99
N LEU A 202 0.07 -7.49 -17.58
CA LEU A 202 1.10 -8.41 -18.11
C LEU A 202 1.74 -9.24 -16.98
N LEU A 203 2.00 -8.64 -15.83
CA LEU A 203 2.54 -9.37 -14.68
C LEU A 203 1.51 -10.33 -14.08
N VAL A 204 0.25 -9.92 -13.91
CA VAL A 204 -0.81 -10.79 -13.40
C VAL A 204 -1.00 -11.98 -14.32
N GLN A 205 -1.02 -11.77 -15.63
CA GLN A 205 -1.13 -12.85 -16.62
C GLN A 205 -0.02 -13.90 -16.47
N ARG A 206 1.19 -13.46 -16.13
CA ARG A 206 2.38 -14.34 -16.04
C ARG A 206 2.61 -14.94 -14.65
N LEU A 207 2.21 -14.24 -13.61
CA LEU A 207 2.48 -14.62 -12.22
C LEU A 207 1.27 -15.25 -11.53
N GLY A 208 0.05 -14.95 -12.01
CA GLY A 208 -1.19 -15.39 -11.38
C GLY A 208 -1.41 -14.79 -9.99
N THR A 209 -0.81 -13.61 -9.70
CA THR A 209 -0.82 -13.00 -8.36
C THR A 209 -1.27 -11.56 -8.41
N PRO A 210 -1.87 -11.02 -7.34
CA PRO A 210 -2.17 -9.60 -7.24
C PRO A 210 -0.90 -8.76 -7.42
N VAL A 211 -1.05 -7.62 -8.09
CA VAL A 211 0.03 -6.66 -8.33
C VAL A 211 -0.43 -5.26 -7.93
N GLY A 212 0.33 -4.62 -7.05
CA GLY A 212 0.08 -3.26 -6.59
C GLY A 212 1.21 -2.31 -6.96
N PHE A 213 0.85 -1.12 -7.45
CA PHE A 213 1.79 -0.03 -7.68
C PHE A 213 1.49 1.14 -6.76
N VAL A 214 2.52 1.66 -6.09
CA VAL A 214 2.46 2.93 -5.38
C VAL A 214 3.42 3.90 -6.06
N ASN A 215 2.89 4.94 -6.68
CA ASN A 215 3.66 5.85 -7.50
C ASN A 215 3.96 7.14 -6.73
N VAL A 216 5.24 7.42 -6.54
CA VAL A 216 5.77 8.64 -5.89
C VAL A 216 6.57 9.50 -6.85
N ALA A 217 6.58 9.18 -8.14
CA ALA A 217 7.32 9.92 -9.15
C ALA A 217 6.79 11.36 -9.31
N VAL A 218 7.70 12.28 -9.62
CA VAL A 218 7.41 13.71 -9.72
C VAL A 218 7.82 14.25 -11.10
N GLY A 219 6.86 14.79 -11.84
CA GLY A 219 7.08 15.32 -13.17
C GLY A 219 8.16 16.43 -13.18
N GLY A 220 9.08 16.37 -14.17
CA GLY A 220 10.15 17.35 -14.35
C GLY A 220 11.30 17.28 -13.35
N SER A 221 11.28 16.34 -12.39
CA SER A 221 12.33 16.26 -11.38
C SER A 221 13.68 15.80 -11.95
N SER A 222 14.75 16.47 -11.53
CA SER A 222 16.14 16.07 -11.70
C SER A 222 16.52 15.03 -10.66
N ILE A 223 17.54 14.22 -10.92
CA ILE A 223 18.10 13.29 -9.91
C ILE A 223 18.56 14.03 -8.63
N ARG A 224 18.91 15.32 -8.75
CA ARG A 224 19.29 16.17 -7.60
C ARG A 224 18.14 16.39 -6.63
N ASP A 225 16.90 16.42 -7.13
CA ASP A 225 15.69 16.60 -6.32
C ASP A 225 15.38 15.37 -5.46
N TRP A 226 16.02 14.24 -5.75
CA TRP A 226 15.91 12.96 -5.03
C TRP A 226 17.07 12.68 -4.07
N ALA A 227 17.99 13.63 -3.90
CA ALA A 227 19.12 13.46 -2.97
C ALA A 227 18.63 13.17 -1.55
N PRO A 228 19.37 12.36 -0.75
CA PRO A 228 19.03 12.11 0.65
C PRO A 228 18.73 13.39 1.43
N GLY A 229 17.59 13.44 2.10
CA GLY A 229 17.11 14.60 2.85
C GLY A 229 16.22 15.57 2.07
N THR A 230 16.10 15.45 0.74
CA THR A 230 15.16 16.26 -0.05
C THR A 230 13.71 15.81 0.15
N PRO A 231 12.71 16.66 -0.18
CA PRO A 231 11.30 16.30 -0.05
C PRO A 231 10.91 15.04 -0.81
N HIS A 232 11.40 14.82 -2.05
CA HIS A 232 11.07 13.64 -2.84
C HIS A 232 11.65 12.36 -2.21
N PHE A 233 12.90 12.42 -1.74
CA PHE A 233 13.50 11.32 -0.99
C PHE A 233 12.73 11.00 0.30
N GLN A 234 12.38 12.03 1.08
CA GLN A 234 11.61 11.85 2.31
C GLN A 234 10.24 11.22 2.04
N HIS A 235 9.56 11.66 0.97
CA HIS A 235 8.29 11.09 0.55
C HIS A 235 8.41 9.61 0.16
N LEU A 236 9.43 9.24 -0.63
CA LEU A 236 9.73 7.84 -0.97
C LEU A 236 9.92 6.98 0.28
N VAL A 237 10.73 7.45 1.24
CA VAL A 237 11.00 6.72 2.49
C VAL A 237 9.72 6.59 3.33
N GLN A 238 8.94 7.67 3.46
CA GLN A 238 7.67 7.64 4.18
C GLN A 238 6.70 6.61 3.61
N VAL A 239 6.54 6.59 2.28
CA VAL A 239 5.66 5.62 1.61
C VAL A 239 6.14 4.19 1.85
N LEU A 240 7.43 3.91 1.72
CA LEU A 240 7.99 2.60 2.03
C LEU A 240 7.69 2.15 3.46
N GLN A 241 7.79 3.07 4.42
CA GLN A 241 7.47 2.78 5.83
C GLN A 241 5.99 2.45 6.06
N THR A 242 5.07 3.02 5.27
CA THR A 242 3.63 2.71 5.37
C THR A 242 3.26 1.32 4.86
N LEU A 243 4.11 0.69 4.03
CA LEU A 243 3.87 -0.67 3.50
C LEU A 243 4.14 -1.78 4.52
N GLY A 244 4.67 -1.43 5.69
CA GLY A 244 4.97 -2.39 6.73
C GLY A 244 6.28 -3.17 6.53
N PRO A 245 6.52 -4.24 7.32
CA PRO A 245 7.81 -4.93 7.37
C PRO A 245 8.18 -5.67 6.07
N HIS A 246 7.19 -6.11 5.31
CA HIS A 246 7.43 -6.76 4.03
C HIS A 246 7.81 -5.78 2.92
N GLY A 247 7.50 -4.48 3.08
CA GLY A 247 7.88 -3.40 2.18
C GLY A 247 7.32 -3.58 0.76
N ALA A 248 8.22 -3.56 -0.22
CA ALA A 248 7.91 -3.73 -1.63
C ALA A 248 8.86 -4.76 -2.28
N ARG A 249 8.42 -5.37 -3.38
CA ARG A 249 9.25 -6.25 -4.21
C ARG A 249 10.44 -5.50 -4.81
N ALA A 250 10.16 -4.31 -5.34
CA ALA A 250 11.20 -3.45 -5.91
C ALA A 250 10.75 -2.00 -5.99
N ILE A 251 11.74 -1.10 -6.07
CA ILE A 251 11.57 0.28 -6.53
C ILE A 251 11.91 0.31 -8.02
N LEU A 252 10.98 0.87 -8.81
CA LEU A 252 11.09 1.02 -10.25
C LEU A 252 11.47 2.48 -10.55
N TRP A 253 12.73 2.67 -10.97
CA TRP A 253 13.29 3.99 -11.23
C TRP A 253 13.27 4.31 -12.72
N HIS A 254 12.53 5.38 -13.08
CA HIS A 254 12.48 5.88 -14.46
C HIS A 254 12.67 7.40 -14.45
N GLN A 255 13.92 7.84 -14.64
CA GLN A 255 14.32 9.23 -14.58
C GLN A 255 15.63 9.42 -15.37
N GLY A 256 15.81 10.56 -16.02
CA GLY A 256 17.04 10.90 -16.72
C GLY A 256 16.89 12.03 -17.74
N GLU A 257 15.70 12.24 -18.27
CA GLU A 257 15.40 13.22 -19.31
C GLU A 257 15.62 14.67 -18.82
N SER A 258 15.45 14.92 -17.51
CA SER A 258 15.71 16.24 -16.88
C SER A 258 17.21 16.50 -16.66
N ASP A 259 18.06 15.49 -16.79
CA ASP A 259 19.50 15.56 -16.49
C ASP A 259 20.37 15.38 -17.74
N SER A 260 19.88 15.75 -18.91
CA SER A 260 20.49 15.52 -20.22
C SER A 260 21.96 15.95 -20.33
N ALA A 261 22.37 17.00 -19.63
CA ALA A 261 23.75 17.50 -19.61
C ALA A 261 24.64 16.86 -18.53
N MET A 262 24.12 15.91 -17.72
CA MET A 262 24.87 15.33 -16.62
C MET A 262 25.90 14.31 -17.07
N ALA A 263 27.08 14.37 -16.49
CA ALA A 263 28.14 13.38 -16.73
C ALA A 263 27.81 12.03 -16.09
N ALA A 264 28.32 10.95 -16.66
CA ALA A 264 28.05 9.59 -16.20
C ALA A 264 28.43 9.35 -14.74
N ASP A 265 29.61 9.83 -14.34
CA ASP A 265 30.10 9.68 -12.95
C ASP A 265 29.21 10.41 -11.96
N GLU A 266 28.74 11.61 -12.30
CA GLU A 266 27.87 12.39 -11.44
C GLU A 266 26.51 11.69 -11.27
N TYR A 267 25.89 11.24 -12.38
CA TYR A 267 24.61 10.54 -12.34
C TYR A 267 24.71 9.25 -11.52
N ALA A 268 25.71 8.41 -11.79
CA ALA A 268 25.94 7.16 -11.07
C ALA A 268 26.16 7.39 -9.57
N THR A 269 26.98 8.37 -9.18
CA THR A 269 27.24 8.71 -7.78
C THR A 269 25.96 9.13 -7.06
N ARG A 270 25.15 9.99 -7.69
CA ARG A 270 23.88 10.44 -7.11
C ARG A 270 22.89 9.31 -6.95
N LEU A 271 22.70 8.48 -7.98
CA LEU A 271 21.77 7.35 -7.90
C LEU A 271 22.21 6.32 -6.86
N THR A 272 23.51 6.03 -6.77
CA THR A 272 24.09 5.18 -5.73
C THR A 272 23.74 5.70 -4.33
N ALA A 273 23.96 7.00 -4.09
CA ALA A 273 23.64 7.62 -2.81
C ALA A 273 22.14 7.53 -2.44
N ILE A 274 21.24 7.70 -3.41
CA ILE A 274 19.80 7.56 -3.22
C ILE A 274 19.45 6.11 -2.83
N ILE A 275 19.98 5.12 -3.55
CA ILE A 275 19.73 3.69 -3.31
C ILE A 275 20.22 3.29 -1.91
N GLU A 276 21.45 3.63 -1.55
CA GLU A 276 22.04 3.29 -0.26
C GLU A 276 21.33 3.97 0.90
N ALA A 277 21.00 5.25 0.76
CA ALA A 277 20.27 5.99 1.79
C ALA A 277 18.86 5.45 1.99
N THR A 278 18.16 5.06 0.90
CA THR A 278 16.83 4.45 1.00
C THR A 278 16.89 3.11 1.73
N ARG A 279 17.87 2.25 1.41
CA ARG A 279 18.08 0.97 2.12
C ARG A 279 18.40 1.16 3.59
N ALA A 280 19.17 2.20 3.92
CA ALA A 280 19.50 2.53 5.31
C ALA A 280 18.31 3.07 6.11
N ALA A 281 17.40 3.80 5.44
CA ALA A 281 16.23 4.44 6.07
C ALA A 281 15.07 3.47 6.31
N VAL A 282 14.99 2.35 5.56
CA VAL A 282 13.88 1.41 5.61
C VAL A 282 14.37 0.02 6.02
N ARG A 283 13.86 -0.47 7.15
CA ARG A 283 14.14 -1.85 7.60
C ARG A 283 13.08 -2.78 7.02
N THR A 284 13.46 -3.55 6.01
CA THR A 284 12.65 -4.59 5.38
C THR A 284 13.23 -5.97 5.68
N GLU A 285 12.38 -7.00 5.68
CA GLU A 285 12.82 -8.40 5.91
C GLU A 285 13.81 -8.88 4.83
N THR A 286 13.68 -8.35 3.62
CA THR A 286 14.62 -8.60 2.51
C THR A 286 15.21 -7.30 2.01
N PRO A 287 16.46 -7.29 1.51
CA PRO A 287 17.05 -6.11 0.93
C PRO A 287 16.18 -5.53 -0.20
N LEU A 288 15.92 -4.22 -0.13
CA LEU A 288 15.08 -3.53 -1.11
C LEU A 288 15.76 -3.54 -2.48
N THR A 289 15.11 -4.18 -3.44
CA THR A 289 15.56 -4.25 -4.83
C THR A 289 15.25 -2.94 -5.56
N TRP A 290 16.18 -2.48 -6.37
CA TRP A 290 15.98 -1.38 -7.32
C TRP A 290 16.07 -1.92 -8.75
N VAL A 291 15.17 -1.46 -9.61
CA VAL A 291 15.18 -1.72 -11.04
C VAL A 291 15.26 -0.38 -11.74
N VAL A 292 16.38 -0.12 -12.42
CA VAL A 292 16.68 1.19 -12.98
C VAL A 292 16.53 1.13 -14.50
N ALA A 293 15.59 1.89 -15.04
CA ALA A 293 15.43 2.02 -16.48
C ALA A 293 16.59 2.81 -17.10
N ARG A 294 16.89 2.53 -18.36
CA ARG A 294 17.67 3.39 -19.20
C ARG A 294 16.74 4.40 -19.85
N ALA A 295 16.83 5.65 -19.44
CA ALA A 295 15.90 6.72 -19.79
C ALA A 295 16.64 8.05 -19.84
N SER A 296 16.66 8.67 -21.01
CA SER A 296 17.29 9.97 -21.24
C SER A 296 16.67 10.73 -22.41
N PHE A 297 15.79 10.08 -23.20
CA PHE A 297 15.29 10.60 -24.47
C PHE A 297 14.57 11.93 -24.30
N LYS A 298 15.09 12.95 -24.96
CA LYS A 298 14.56 14.31 -24.95
C LYS A 298 14.96 15.02 -26.24
N ASP A 299 14.06 15.85 -26.78
CA ASP A 299 14.32 16.65 -27.99
C ASP A 299 14.80 15.80 -29.19
N GLY A 300 14.24 14.59 -29.34
CA GLY A 300 14.53 13.69 -30.44
C GLY A 300 15.88 12.93 -30.34
N GLN A 301 16.55 12.97 -29.21
CA GLN A 301 17.85 12.33 -29.01
C GLN A 301 18.02 11.72 -27.62
N THR A 302 19.03 10.89 -27.45
CA THR A 302 19.42 10.29 -26.18
C THR A 302 20.72 10.91 -25.67
N PHE A 303 20.96 10.81 -24.35
CA PHE A 303 22.11 11.44 -23.69
C PHE A 303 23.03 10.40 -23.06
N ALA A 304 24.20 10.21 -23.66
CA ALA A 304 25.15 9.16 -23.31
C ALA A 304 25.61 9.24 -21.85
N GLY A 305 25.81 10.46 -21.31
CA GLY A 305 26.23 10.63 -19.91
C GLY A 305 25.24 10.00 -18.92
N VAL A 306 23.96 10.31 -19.04
CA VAL A 306 22.90 9.74 -18.19
C VAL A 306 22.79 8.23 -18.39
N ARG A 307 22.74 7.75 -19.64
CA ARG A 307 22.65 6.33 -20.00
C ARG A 307 23.80 5.51 -19.43
N ASP A 308 25.01 6.03 -19.54
CA ASP A 308 26.20 5.37 -18.97
C ASP A 308 26.20 5.41 -17.45
N GLY A 309 25.70 6.48 -16.83
CA GLY A 309 25.52 6.57 -15.40
C GLY A 309 24.56 5.50 -14.87
N GLN A 310 23.42 5.31 -15.53
CA GLN A 310 22.44 4.25 -15.24
C GLN A 310 23.06 2.86 -15.38
N ARG A 311 23.79 2.60 -16.48
CA ARG A 311 24.47 1.33 -16.74
C ARG A 311 25.51 1.01 -15.64
N ARG A 312 26.30 1.98 -15.19
CA ARG A 312 27.31 1.78 -14.14
C ARG A 312 26.69 1.32 -12.81
N VAL A 313 25.50 1.83 -12.47
CA VAL A 313 24.79 1.37 -11.26
C VAL A 313 24.36 -0.10 -11.40
N TRP A 314 23.99 -0.57 -12.59
CA TRP A 314 23.74 -1.99 -12.82
C TRP A 314 25.01 -2.83 -12.64
N GLU A 315 26.13 -2.37 -13.22
CA GLU A 315 27.42 -3.07 -13.19
C GLU A 315 27.98 -3.24 -11.77
N THR A 316 27.63 -2.35 -10.86
CA THR A 316 27.97 -2.51 -9.44
C THR A 316 27.11 -3.53 -8.70
N GLY A 317 26.03 -4.02 -9.29
CA GLY A 317 25.06 -4.87 -8.64
C GLY A 317 24.14 -4.16 -7.62
N LEU A 318 24.22 -2.84 -7.51
CA LEU A 318 23.35 -2.06 -6.62
C LEU A 318 21.89 -2.04 -7.10
N ALA A 319 21.67 -2.12 -8.41
CA ALA A 319 20.35 -2.20 -9.02
C ALA A 319 20.33 -3.23 -10.14
N LEU A 320 19.14 -3.75 -10.41
CA LEU A 320 18.89 -4.60 -11.59
C LEU A 320 18.65 -3.74 -12.82
N PRO A 321 19.01 -4.24 -14.02
CA PRO A 321 18.68 -3.58 -15.28
C PRO A 321 17.17 -3.47 -15.48
N GLY A 322 16.67 -2.25 -15.62
CA GLY A 322 15.33 -1.98 -16.13
C GLY A 322 15.31 -1.97 -17.67
N PRO A 323 14.18 -1.58 -18.27
CA PRO A 323 14.07 -1.46 -19.72
C PRO A 323 14.91 -0.31 -20.26
N ASP A 324 15.37 -0.45 -21.50
CA ASP A 324 15.89 0.66 -22.31
C ASP A 324 14.71 1.35 -22.99
N THR A 325 14.16 2.38 -22.39
CA THR A 325 13.03 3.13 -22.95
C THR A 325 13.42 4.19 -23.96
N ASP A 326 14.72 4.40 -24.13
CA ASP A 326 15.27 5.29 -25.15
C ASP A 326 15.22 4.66 -26.55
N GLU A 327 15.04 3.33 -26.65
CA GLU A 327 14.77 2.63 -27.91
C GLU A 327 13.43 3.05 -28.54
N LEU A 328 12.53 3.62 -27.74
CA LEU A 328 11.26 4.16 -28.19
C LEU A 328 11.47 5.59 -28.73
N GLY A 329 11.66 5.67 -30.03
CA GLY A 329 12.00 6.91 -30.76
C GLY A 329 10.85 7.94 -30.81
N SER A 330 11.07 8.97 -31.63
CA SER A 330 10.20 10.14 -31.75
C SER A 330 8.74 9.85 -32.11
N ASP A 331 8.48 8.83 -32.92
CA ASP A 331 7.13 8.39 -33.34
C ASP A 331 6.31 7.79 -32.20
N LEU A 332 6.96 7.36 -31.14
CA LEU A 332 6.34 6.84 -29.92
C LEU A 332 6.25 7.90 -28.80
N ARG A 333 6.62 9.14 -29.11
CA ARG A 333 6.54 10.28 -28.21
C ARG A 333 5.44 11.27 -28.62
N GLN A 334 5.05 12.11 -27.68
CA GLN A 334 4.19 13.24 -27.92
C GLN A 334 4.96 14.34 -28.71
N PRO A 335 4.29 15.40 -29.21
CA PRO A 335 4.96 16.47 -29.93
C PRO A 335 6.11 17.15 -29.17
N ASP A 336 6.12 17.05 -27.84
CA ASP A 336 7.19 17.57 -26.98
C ASP A 336 8.49 16.75 -27.03
N GLN A 337 8.50 15.62 -27.74
CA GLN A 337 9.65 14.75 -27.92
C GLN A 337 10.29 14.23 -26.63
N VAL A 338 9.48 14.13 -25.55
CA VAL A 338 9.89 13.59 -24.24
C VAL A 338 8.91 12.53 -23.77
N HIS A 339 7.62 12.90 -23.68
CA HIS A 339 6.60 12.05 -23.10
C HIS A 339 6.07 11.01 -24.09
N PHE A 340 5.81 9.79 -23.61
CA PHE A 340 5.20 8.76 -24.44
C PHE A 340 3.81 9.19 -24.93
N ASN A 341 3.51 8.95 -26.21
CA ASN A 341 2.14 8.93 -26.71
C ASN A 341 1.45 7.59 -26.34
N ALA A 342 0.21 7.37 -26.75
CA ALA A 342 -0.52 6.14 -26.41
C ALA A 342 0.19 4.87 -26.90
N ALA A 343 0.71 4.86 -28.12
CA ALA A 343 1.46 3.72 -28.66
C ALA A 343 2.79 3.51 -27.93
N GLY A 344 3.50 4.60 -27.59
CA GLY A 344 4.73 4.57 -26.80
C GLY A 344 4.49 4.04 -25.39
N THR A 345 3.37 4.43 -24.75
CA THR A 345 2.98 3.91 -23.42
C THR A 345 2.77 2.40 -23.45
N LEU A 346 2.08 1.87 -24.47
CA LEU A 346 1.89 0.43 -24.68
C LEU A 346 3.22 -0.30 -24.90
N ALA A 347 4.11 0.27 -25.72
CA ALA A 347 5.43 -0.30 -25.99
C ALA A 347 6.31 -0.29 -24.72
N ALA A 348 6.36 0.83 -24.00
CA ALA A 348 7.09 0.95 -22.74
C ALA A 348 6.59 0.00 -21.67
N ALA A 349 5.26 -0.23 -21.59
CA ALA A 349 4.69 -1.20 -20.66
C ALA A 349 5.19 -2.63 -20.93
N ARG A 350 5.29 -3.04 -22.19
CA ARG A 350 5.85 -4.35 -22.56
C ARG A 350 7.33 -4.47 -22.19
N LEU A 351 8.11 -3.42 -22.42
CA LEU A 351 9.52 -3.39 -22.03
C LEU A 351 9.69 -3.49 -20.51
N TRP A 352 8.88 -2.77 -19.72
CA TRP A 352 8.89 -2.86 -18.26
C TRP A 352 8.51 -4.24 -17.77
N ALA A 353 7.41 -4.82 -18.28
CA ALA A 353 6.97 -6.15 -17.88
C ALA A 353 8.03 -7.22 -18.22
N ALA A 354 8.63 -7.14 -19.41
CA ALA A 354 9.71 -8.04 -19.84
C ALA A 354 10.94 -7.93 -18.92
N ALA A 355 11.37 -6.72 -18.58
CA ALA A 355 12.48 -6.50 -17.66
C ALA A 355 12.19 -7.06 -16.27
N LEU A 356 11.01 -6.79 -15.70
CA LEU A 356 10.62 -7.30 -14.40
C LEU A 356 10.53 -8.83 -14.36
N LEU A 357 9.93 -9.45 -15.39
CA LEU A 357 9.86 -10.91 -15.47
C LEU A 357 11.26 -11.53 -15.53
N ARG A 358 12.16 -10.99 -16.30
CA ARG A 358 13.52 -11.50 -16.45
C ARG A 358 14.37 -11.28 -15.21
N GLU A 359 14.44 -10.03 -14.70
CA GLU A 359 15.42 -9.62 -13.71
C GLU A 359 14.94 -9.86 -12.26
N VAL A 360 13.64 -9.70 -12.01
CA VAL A 360 13.09 -9.84 -10.64
C VAL A 360 12.51 -11.22 -10.40
N PHE A 361 11.85 -11.79 -11.42
CA PHE A 361 11.15 -13.07 -11.27
C PHE A 361 11.88 -14.25 -11.93
N HIS A 362 12.99 -14.00 -12.62
CA HIS A 362 13.79 -15.02 -13.32
C HIS A 362 12.94 -15.89 -14.24
N ARG A 363 12.01 -15.26 -14.96
CA ARG A 363 11.11 -15.90 -15.92
C ARG A 363 11.37 -15.39 -17.33
N PRO A 364 11.08 -16.21 -18.37
CA PRO A 364 11.15 -15.75 -19.75
C PRO A 364 10.27 -14.52 -19.96
N ALA A 365 10.78 -13.55 -20.71
CA ALA A 365 10.06 -12.32 -21.06
C ALA A 365 8.98 -12.54 -22.13
N GLU A 366 9.12 -13.58 -22.94
CA GLU A 366 8.17 -13.89 -24.02
C GLU A 366 7.09 -14.87 -23.61
N PRO A 367 5.92 -14.83 -24.29
CA PRO A 367 4.71 -15.57 -23.94
C PRO A 367 4.83 -17.08 -24.00
#